data_8c79080b01696b3e35eef16a2d19156f
#
_entry.id   8c79080b01696b3e35eef16a2d19156f
#
_cell.length_a   1.000
_cell.length_b   1.000
_cell.length_c   1.000
_cell.angle_alpha   90.00
_cell.angle_beta   90.00
_cell.angle_gamma   90.00
#
_symmetry.space_group_name_H-M   'P 1'
#
loop_
_entity.id
_entity.type
_entity.pdbx_description
1 polymer ?
#
loop_
_entity_poly.entity_id
_entity_poly.type
_entity_poly.pdbx_seq_one_letter_code
_entity_poly.pdbx_strand_id
1 'polypeptide(L)'
;MVNKVKVLIGDDSVEYGIACASTLRGQGMYVMTRPKDGTALLETIKSDAPDVVVMDAILPHMDAIELMKKVQASGGKRPQFIVTSAYDNPFIEKQVMQGGAAYFMLKPFEISALGERITSLTQGGMTGRNAPGTENMEIVVTDVIHQLGVPAHIKGYHYLREAILSSIEDPELLESVTKLLYPTVAKRFDTTSSRVERAI
;
A
#
# COMPACT_ATOMS: atom_id res chain seq x y z
N MET A 1 -0.53 19.85 21.04
CA MET A 1 -1.22 18.57 21.26
C MET A 1 -0.86 17.65 20.11
N VAL A 2 -0.24 16.51 20.37
CA VAL A 2 0.06 15.52 19.31
C VAL A 2 -1.28 14.93 18.87
N ASN A 3 -1.63 15.13 17.61
CA ASN A 3 -2.88 14.62 17.05
C ASN A 3 -2.74 13.10 16.93
N LYS A 4 -3.46 12.34 17.77
CA LYS A 4 -3.42 10.87 17.75
C LYS A 4 -4.06 10.37 16.46
N VAL A 5 -3.42 9.40 15.80
CA VAL A 5 -4.00 8.70 14.64
C VAL A 5 -5.31 8.04 15.04
N LYS A 6 -6.39 8.37 14.33
CA LYS A 6 -7.72 7.80 14.51
C LYS A 6 -7.89 6.56 13.65
N VAL A 7 -8.10 5.42 14.28
CA VAL A 7 -8.27 4.12 13.62
C VAL A 7 -9.68 3.60 13.86
N LEU A 8 -10.36 3.19 12.80
CA LEU A 8 -11.63 2.47 12.86
C LEU A 8 -11.38 1.01 12.48
N ILE A 9 -11.78 0.08 13.36
CA ILE A 9 -11.72 -1.36 13.11
C ILE A 9 -13.15 -1.88 12.89
N GLY A 10 -13.41 -2.43 11.72
CA GLY A 10 -14.66 -3.06 11.33
C GLY A 10 -14.75 -4.51 11.78
N ASP A 11 -14.51 -4.71 13.06
CA ASP A 11 -14.64 -5.99 13.77
C ASP A 11 -14.77 -5.68 15.27
N ASP A 12 -15.78 -6.19 15.94
CA ASP A 12 -16.01 -6.03 17.37
C ASP A 12 -15.90 -7.34 18.15
N SER A 13 -15.39 -8.39 17.50
CA SER A 13 -15.12 -9.67 18.17
C SER A 13 -14.03 -9.54 19.22
N VAL A 14 -14.16 -10.32 20.30
CA VAL A 14 -13.21 -10.30 21.42
C VAL A 14 -11.85 -10.83 20.95
N GLU A 15 -11.86 -11.89 20.14
CA GLU A 15 -10.65 -12.58 19.68
C GLU A 15 -9.81 -11.75 18.72
N TYR A 16 -10.44 -10.84 17.95
CA TYR A 16 -9.73 -10.09 16.93
C TYR A 16 -9.91 -8.57 17.07
N GLY A 17 -11.11 -8.05 16.90
CA GLY A 17 -11.33 -6.60 16.85
C GLY A 17 -10.95 -5.89 18.15
N ILE A 18 -11.38 -6.42 19.29
CA ILE A 18 -11.06 -5.86 20.62
C ILE A 18 -9.58 -6.05 20.97
N ALA A 19 -9.00 -7.21 20.64
CA ALA A 19 -7.58 -7.47 20.87
C ALA A 19 -6.70 -6.51 20.04
N CYS A 20 -7.00 -6.32 18.75
CA CYS A 20 -6.34 -5.33 17.91
C CYS A 20 -6.46 -3.92 18.47
N ALA A 21 -7.68 -3.52 18.87
CA ALA A 21 -7.92 -2.19 19.42
C ALA A 21 -7.13 -1.94 20.71
N SER A 22 -7.03 -2.93 21.58
CA SER A 22 -6.25 -2.83 22.82
C SER A 22 -4.77 -2.60 22.54
N THR A 23 -4.19 -3.40 21.66
CA THR A 23 -2.76 -3.30 21.27
C THR A 23 -2.46 -1.94 20.61
N LEU A 24 -3.28 -1.51 19.66
CA LEU A 24 -3.07 -0.23 18.96
C LEU A 24 -3.25 0.99 19.88
N ARG A 25 -4.17 0.91 20.86
CA ARG A 25 -4.30 1.94 21.92
C ARG A 25 -3.05 2.02 22.79
N GLY A 26 -2.44 0.86 23.12
CA GLY A 26 -1.14 0.79 23.80
C GLY A 26 0.00 1.45 23.03
N GLN A 27 -0.09 1.50 21.70
CA GLN A 27 0.83 2.21 20.80
C GLN A 27 0.50 3.71 20.62
N GLY A 28 -0.47 4.24 21.38
CA GLY A 28 -0.83 5.66 21.40
C GLY A 28 -1.87 6.10 20.37
N MET A 29 -2.50 5.19 19.64
CA MET A 29 -3.55 5.48 18.67
C MET A 29 -4.91 5.67 19.36
N TYR A 30 -5.82 6.43 18.72
CA TYR A 30 -7.23 6.48 19.10
C TYR A 30 -7.99 5.46 18.27
N VAL A 31 -8.52 4.41 18.91
CA VAL A 31 -9.12 3.27 18.20
C VAL A 31 -10.58 3.09 18.54
N MET A 32 -11.41 3.02 17.53
CA MET A 32 -12.83 2.68 17.57
C MET A 32 -13.06 1.31 16.97
N THR A 33 -13.96 0.53 17.54
CA THR A 33 -14.45 -0.72 16.96
C THR A 33 -15.92 -0.57 16.57
N ARG A 34 -16.33 -1.25 15.50
CA ARG A 34 -17.72 -1.33 15.05
C ARG A 34 -18.02 -2.76 14.60
N PRO A 35 -19.27 -3.17 14.59
CA PRO A 35 -19.66 -4.44 14.02
C PRO A 35 -19.10 -4.64 12.63
N LYS A 36 -18.87 -5.87 12.25
CA LYS A 36 -18.42 -6.28 10.92
C LYS A 36 -19.54 -6.12 9.89
N ASP A 37 -19.86 -4.88 9.55
CA ASP A 37 -20.96 -4.49 8.68
C ASP A 37 -20.58 -3.25 7.86
N GLY A 38 -20.64 -3.37 6.52
CA GLY A 38 -20.21 -2.30 5.63
C GLY A 38 -21.04 -1.03 5.73
N THR A 39 -22.33 -1.13 6.04
CA THR A 39 -23.23 0.04 6.21
C THR A 39 -22.88 0.79 7.49
N ALA A 40 -22.73 0.09 8.61
CA ALA A 40 -22.35 0.69 9.89
C ALA A 40 -20.96 1.35 9.83
N LEU A 41 -20.03 0.72 9.08
CA LEU A 41 -18.71 1.30 8.85
C LEU A 41 -18.78 2.59 8.02
N LEU A 42 -19.57 2.62 6.95
CA LEU A 42 -19.73 3.80 6.12
C LEU A 42 -20.30 5.00 6.90
N GLU A 43 -21.28 4.75 7.77
CA GLU A 43 -21.85 5.78 8.66
C GLU A 43 -20.78 6.33 9.62
N THR A 44 -20.02 5.43 10.26
CA THR A 44 -18.96 5.83 11.18
C THR A 44 -17.83 6.59 10.47
N ILE A 45 -17.46 6.19 9.25
CA ILE A 45 -16.44 6.92 8.47
C ILE A 45 -16.88 8.36 8.20
N LYS A 46 -18.17 8.55 7.89
CA LYS A 46 -18.73 9.90 7.62
C LYS A 46 -18.81 10.77 8.86
N SER A 47 -19.18 10.19 10.03
CA SER A 47 -19.36 10.94 11.27
C SER A 47 -18.04 11.25 11.98
N ASP A 48 -17.16 10.29 12.08
CA ASP A 48 -15.96 10.36 12.92
C ASP A 48 -14.68 10.70 12.15
N ALA A 49 -14.72 10.63 10.81
CA ALA A 49 -13.62 10.96 9.90
C ALA A 49 -12.26 10.34 10.34
N PRO A 50 -12.17 8.99 10.45
CA PRO A 50 -10.93 8.31 10.83
C PRO A 50 -9.79 8.58 9.85
N ASP A 51 -8.55 8.36 10.30
CA ASP A 51 -7.36 8.42 9.45
C ASP A 51 -7.13 7.09 8.73
N VAL A 52 -7.42 5.98 9.42
CA VAL A 52 -7.27 4.62 8.90
C VAL A 52 -8.52 3.79 9.21
N VAL A 53 -8.94 2.98 8.26
CA VAL A 53 -10.01 1.99 8.42
C VAL A 53 -9.44 0.60 8.17
N VAL A 54 -9.58 -0.29 9.14
CA VAL A 54 -9.24 -1.72 9.03
C VAL A 54 -10.54 -2.50 8.92
N MET A 55 -10.71 -3.25 7.84
CA MET A 55 -11.95 -4.01 7.59
C MET A 55 -11.69 -5.26 6.76
N ASP A 56 -12.57 -6.24 6.85
CA ASP A 56 -12.51 -7.41 5.99
C ASP A 56 -12.94 -7.09 4.55
N ALA A 57 -12.39 -7.81 3.58
CA ALA A 57 -12.77 -7.70 2.16
C ALA A 57 -14.25 -8.02 1.95
N ILE A 58 -14.75 -9.02 2.68
CA ILE A 58 -16.14 -9.50 2.61
C ILE A 58 -16.86 -9.07 3.88
N LEU A 59 -17.83 -8.19 3.72
CA LEU A 59 -18.65 -7.65 4.80
C LEU A 59 -20.13 -7.86 4.47
N PRO A 60 -20.98 -8.09 5.46
CA PRO A 60 -22.43 -8.04 5.27
C PRO A 60 -22.90 -6.68 4.73
N HIS A 61 -24.00 -6.70 4.00
CA HIS A 61 -24.74 -5.56 3.42
C HIS A 61 -23.97 -4.73 2.40
N MET A 62 -22.67 -4.54 2.55
CA MET A 62 -21.82 -3.76 1.65
C MET A 62 -20.38 -4.25 1.77
N ASP A 63 -19.79 -4.75 0.69
CA ASP A 63 -18.40 -5.20 0.70
C ASP A 63 -17.40 -4.03 0.75
N ALA A 64 -16.13 -4.35 0.97
CA ALA A 64 -15.07 -3.35 1.10
C ALA A 64 -14.92 -2.48 -0.15
N ILE A 65 -15.08 -3.06 -1.34
CA ILE A 65 -14.91 -2.35 -2.62
C ILE A 65 -16.03 -1.31 -2.81
N GLU A 66 -17.27 -1.71 -2.55
CA GLU A 66 -18.41 -0.81 -2.65
C GLU A 66 -18.32 0.31 -1.59
N LEU A 67 -17.92 -0.04 -0.36
CA LEU A 67 -17.71 0.94 0.73
C LEU A 67 -16.66 1.98 0.33
N MET A 68 -15.49 1.55 -0.14
CA MET A 68 -14.42 2.45 -0.58
C MET A 68 -14.88 3.38 -1.71
N LYS A 69 -15.60 2.87 -2.71
CA LYS A 69 -16.19 3.69 -3.79
C LYS A 69 -17.15 4.75 -3.26
N LYS A 70 -18.02 4.40 -2.31
CA LYS A 70 -18.96 5.35 -1.71
C LYS A 70 -18.25 6.44 -0.89
N VAL A 71 -17.19 6.09 -0.16
CA VAL A 71 -16.36 7.05 0.56
C VAL A 71 -15.64 7.99 -0.41
N GLN A 72 -15.08 7.45 -1.51
CA GLN A 72 -14.42 8.26 -2.53
C GLN A 72 -15.39 9.27 -3.20
N ALA A 73 -16.64 8.86 -3.42
CA ALA A 73 -17.67 9.69 -4.03
C ALA A 73 -18.23 10.78 -3.08
N SER A 74 -18.09 10.62 -1.77
CA SER A 74 -18.72 11.51 -0.78
C SER A 74 -18.04 12.87 -0.57
N GLY A 75 -16.84 13.08 -1.15
CA GLY A 75 -16.11 14.36 -1.10
C GLY A 75 -15.52 14.74 0.27
N GLY A 76 -15.68 13.91 1.30
CA GLY A 76 -15.14 14.13 2.64
C GLY A 76 -13.67 13.71 2.79
N LYS A 77 -13.20 13.67 4.05
CA LYS A 77 -11.88 13.13 4.39
C LYS A 77 -11.81 11.66 3.96
N ARG A 78 -10.77 11.34 3.21
CA ARG A 78 -10.52 9.95 2.75
C ARG A 78 -9.57 9.26 3.72
N PRO A 79 -10.02 8.22 4.44
CA PRO A 79 -9.13 7.41 5.25
C PRO A 79 -8.23 6.52 4.38
N GLN A 80 -7.11 6.07 4.94
CA GLN A 80 -6.35 4.96 4.38
C GLN A 80 -7.07 3.65 4.72
N PHE A 81 -7.31 2.79 3.74
CA PHE A 81 -7.97 1.51 3.93
C PHE A 81 -6.96 0.38 4.02
N ILE A 82 -6.97 -0.37 5.13
CA ILE A 82 -6.29 -1.66 5.27
C ILE A 82 -7.38 -2.72 5.19
N VAL A 83 -7.35 -3.51 4.14
CA VAL A 83 -8.34 -4.56 3.94
C VAL A 83 -7.74 -5.91 4.32
N THR A 84 -8.49 -6.70 5.10
CA THR A 84 -8.06 -8.01 5.59
C THR A 84 -8.89 -9.12 4.97
N SER A 85 -8.34 -10.32 4.84
CA SER A 85 -9.06 -11.51 4.38
C SER A 85 -8.56 -12.75 5.09
N ALA A 86 -9.45 -13.68 5.36
CA ALA A 86 -9.10 -15.03 5.80
C ALA A 86 -8.81 -15.99 4.63
N TYR A 87 -9.03 -15.53 3.41
CA TYR A 87 -8.86 -16.32 2.19
C TYR A 87 -7.73 -15.73 1.34
N ASP A 88 -6.78 -16.58 1.00
CA ASP A 88 -5.74 -16.26 0.01
C ASP A 88 -6.34 -16.35 -1.39
N ASN A 89 -6.73 -15.21 -1.94
CA ASN A 89 -7.32 -15.10 -3.26
C ASN A 89 -6.77 -13.89 -4.02
N PRO A 90 -5.84 -14.11 -4.96
CA PRO A 90 -5.19 -13.03 -5.72
C PRO A 90 -6.16 -12.16 -6.52
N PHE A 91 -7.32 -12.70 -6.92
CA PHE A 91 -8.34 -11.92 -7.62
C PHE A 91 -9.00 -10.91 -6.68
N ILE A 92 -9.38 -11.34 -5.45
CA ILE A 92 -9.96 -10.45 -4.45
C ILE A 92 -8.94 -9.39 -4.04
N GLU A 93 -7.70 -9.77 -3.75
CA GLU A 93 -6.62 -8.84 -3.44
C GLU A 93 -6.46 -7.77 -4.52
N LYS A 94 -6.33 -8.18 -5.78
CA LYS A 94 -6.23 -7.25 -6.91
C LYS A 94 -7.42 -6.30 -7.01
N GLN A 95 -8.65 -6.79 -6.86
CA GLN A 95 -9.85 -5.97 -6.91
C GLN A 95 -9.91 -4.95 -5.77
N VAL A 96 -9.54 -5.35 -4.56
CA VAL A 96 -9.50 -4.51 -3.37
C VAL A 96 -8.45 -3.40 -3.52
N MET A 97 -7.24 -3.75 -3.99
CA MET A 97 -6.17 -2.78 -4.21
C MET A 97 -6.53 -1.78 -5.32
N GLN A 98 -7.11 -2.25 -6.42
CA GLN A 98 -7.64 -1.38 -7.49
C GLN A 98 -8.82 -0.51 -7.02
N GLY A 99 -9.58 -0.98 -6.03
CA GLY A 99 -10.68 -0.25 -5.39
C GLY A 99 -10.23 0.89 -4.48
N GLY A 100 -8.93 1.01 -4.21
CA GLY A 100 -8.33 2.10 -3.43
C GLY A 100 -7.90 1.71 -2.01
N ALA A 101 -7.73 0.43 -1.71
CA ALA A 101 -7.07 0.00 -0.48
C ALA A 101 -5.58 0.40 -0.51
N ALA A 102 -5.10 0.91 0.62
CA ALA A 102 -3.68 1.24 0.82
C ALA A 102 -2.84 0.00 1.13
N TYR A 103 -3.47 -1.01 1.72
CA TYR A 103 -2.80 -2.26 2.08
C TYR A 103 -3.79 -3.42 2.16
N PHE A 104 -3.32 -4.64 1.84
CA PHE A 104 -4.06 -5.88 2.01
C PHE A 104 -3.29 -6.81 2.95
N MET A 105 -3.99 -7.44 3.93
CA MET A 105 -3.40 -8.36 4.89
C MET A 105 -4.17 -9.67 4.93
N LEU A 106 -3.45 -10.78 4.81
CA LEU A 106 -4.03 -12.11 4.97
C LEU A 106 -4.03 -12.52 6.44
N LYS A 107 -5.16 -12.96 6.97
CA LYS A 107 -5.31 -13.52 8.32
C LYS A 107 -4.87 -14.99 8.33
N PRO A 108 -4.20 -15.48 9.43
CA PRO A 108 -3.84 -14.73 10.61
C PRO A 108 -2.56 -13.91 10.43
N PHE A 109 -2.46 -12.75 11.09
CA PHE A 109 -1.27 -11.91 11.12
C PHE A 109 -0.98 -11.41 12.54
N GLU A 110 0.26 -11.03 12.80
CA GLU A 110 0.65 -10.44 14.08
C GLU A 110 0.07 -9.02 14.21
N ILE A 111 -0.56 -8.72 15.34
CA ILE A 111 -1.19 -7.42 15.58
C ILE A 111 -0.16 -6.28 15.56
N SER A 112 1.08 -6.56 15.97
CA SER A 112 2.20 -5.62 15.87
C SER A 112 2.45 -5.17 14.44
N ALA A 113 2.40 -6.09 13.47
CA ALA A 113 2.56 -5.77 12.05
C ALA A 113 1.45 -4.83 11.55
N LEU A 114 0.22 -4.99 12.01
CA LEU A 114 -0.86 -4.05 11.70
C LEU A 114 -0.54 -2.64 12.22
N GLY A 115 -0.03 -2.50 13.44
CA GLY A 115 0.37 -1.23 14.03
C GLY A 115 1.48 -0.53 13.25
N GLU A 116 2.48 -1.29 12.79
CA GLU A 116 3.57 -0.78 11.95
C GLU A 116 3.05 -0.28 10.60
N ARG A 117 2.12 -1.00 9.96
CA ARG A 117 1.49 -0.57 8.70
C ARG A 117 0.68 0.71 8.88
N ILE A 118 -0.12 0.81 9.93
CA ILE A 118 -0.87 2.03 10.25
C ILE A 118 0.08 3.21 10.43
N THR A 119 1.16 3.01 11.18
CA THR A 119 2.16 4.05 11.42
C THR A 119 2.83 4.49 10.11
N SER A 120 3.26 3.57 9.27
CA SER A 120 3.85 3.86 7.97
C SER A 120 2.91 4.64 7.04
N LEU A 121 1.63 4.24 6.99
CA LEU A 121 0.61 4.91 6.16
C LEU A 121 0.27 6.33 6.65
N THR A 122 0.39 6.59 7.96
CA THR A 122 0.02 7.89 8.54
C THR A 122 1.20 8.84 8.74
N GLN A 123 2.41 8.34 8.96
CA GLN A 123 3.62 9.16 9.10
C GLN A 123 4.22 9.56 7.76
N GLY A 124 4.06 8.75 6.72
CA GLY A 124 4.45 9.11 5.35
C GLY A 124 3.69 10.31 4.76
N GLY A 125 2.60 10.73 5.38
CA GLY A 125 1.83 11.92 5.01
C GLY A 125 2.33 13.25 5.60
N MET A 126 3.31 13.23 6.53
CA MET A 126 3.84 14.46 7.17
C MET A 126 5.15 14.98 6.55
N THR A 127 5.79 14.24 5.67
CA THR A 127 6.87 14.76 4.81
C THR A 127 6.30 14.97 3.41
N GLY A 128 6.17 16.23 3.05
CA GLY A 128 5.48 16.75 1.89
C GLY A 128 5.53 15.91 0.61
N ARG A 129 4.38 15.81 -0.03
CA ARG A 129 4.19 15.52 -1.45
C ARG A 129 5.19 14.52 -2.06
N ASN A 130 5.07 13.25 -1.69
CA ASN A 130 5.40 12.21 -2.62
C ASN A 130 4.08 11.54 -3.04
N ALA A 131 3.77 11.65 -4.32
CA ALA A 131 2.69 10.93 -4.95
C ALA A 131 2.75 9.45 -4.57
N PRO A 132 1.62 8.70 -4.51
CA PRO A 132 1.65 7.26 -4.31
C PRO A 132 2.31 6.64 -5.54
N GLY A 133 3.62 6.48 -5.50
CA GLY A 133 4.36 6.06 -6.69
C GLY A 133 5.65 5.32 -6.42
N THR A 134 6.55 5.86 -5.59
CA THR A 134 7.94 5.41 -5.69
C THR A 134 8.24 4.13 -4.91
N GLU A 135 7.82 4.00 -3.66
CA GLU A 135 8.07 2.74 -2.92
C GLU A 135 7.18 1.59 -3.40
N ASN A 136 5.94 1.89 -3.79
CA ASN A 136 5.04 0.89 -4.39
C ASN A 136 5.52 0.50 -5.79
N MET A 137 6.11 1.44 -6.53
CA MET A 137 6.62 1.21 -7.88
C MET A 137 7.88 0.34 -7.87
N GLU A 138 8.77 0.50 -6.89
CA GLU A 138 9.91 -0.39 -6.72
C GLU A 138 9.50 -1.85 -6.47
N ILE A 139 8.48 -2.07 -5.65
CA ILE A 139 7.92 -3.40 -5.39
C ILE A 139 7.28 -3.94 -6.65
N VAL A 140 6.43 -3.16 -7.32
CA VAL A 140 5.75 -3.56 -8.55
C VAL A 140 6.77 -3.92 -9.66
N VAL A 141 7.77 -3.09 -9.87
CA VAL A 141 8.82 -3.34 -10.87
C VAL A 141 9.62 -4.59 -10.52
N THR A 142 9.94 -4.80 -9.24
CA THR A 142 10.62 -6.00 -8.74
C THR A 142 9.81 -7.26 -9.02
N ASP A 143 8.51 -7.23 -8.72
CA ASP A 143 7.60 -8.36 -8.94
C ASP A 143 7.43 -8.68 -10.43
N VAL A 144 7.28 -7.67 -11.28
CA VAL A 144 7.18 -7.86 -12.72
C VAL A 144 8.45 -8.49 -13.30
N ILE A 145 9.63 -8.00 -12.93
CA ILE A 145 10.90 -8.56 -13.39
C ILE A 145 11.07 -10.00 -12.92
N HIS A 146 10.63 -10.30 -11.68
CA HIS A 146 10.66 -11.66 -11.14
C HIS A 146 9.70 -12.60 -11.90
N GLN A 147 8.50 -12.14 -12.23
CA GLN A 147 7.53 -12.89 -13.04
C GLN A 147 8.04 -13.17 -14.46
N LEU A 148 8.86 -12.27 -15.01
CA LEU A 148 9.56 -12.48 -16.29
C LEU A 148 10.69 -13.53 -16.21
N GLY A 149 10.98 -14.05 -15.02
CA GLY A 149 11.98 -15.09 -14.81
C GLY A 149 13.43 -14.56 -14.80
N VAL A 150 13.64 -13.25 -14.63
CA VAL A 150 14.99 -12.68 -14.55
C VAL A 150 15.58 -12.96 -13.15
N PRO A 151 16.72 -13.68 -13.06
CA PRO A 151 17.29 -14.05 -11.76
C PRO A 151 17.80 -12.84 -10.98
N ALA A 152 17.38 -12.68 -9.72
CA ALA A 152 17.73 -11.52 -8.89
C ALA A 152 19.23 -11.41 -8.53
N HIS A 153 20.00 -12.48 -8.69
CA HIS A 153 21.42 -12.54 -8.34
C HIS A 153 22.38 -12.03 -9.47
N ILE A 154 21.85 -11.75 -10.66
CA ILE A 154 22.66 -11.24 -11.78
C ILE A 154 22.67 -9.71 -11.82
N LYS A 155 23.81 -9.12 -12.25
CA LYS A 155 23.94 -7.66 -12.34
C LYS A 155 22.93 -7.03 -13.29
N GLY A 156 22.54 -7.72 -14.36
CA GLY A 156 21.53 -7.29 -15.30
C GLY A 156 20.17 -7.03 -14.66
N TYR A 157 19.78 -7.82 -13.67
CA TYR A 157 18.56 -7.60 -12.90
C TYR A 157 18.53 -6.21 -12.25
N HIS A 158 19.62 -5.83 -11.58
CA HIS A 158 19.70 -4.54 -10.90
C HIS A 158 19.72 -3.37 -11.89
N TYR A 159 20.39 -3.53 -13.03
CA TYR A 159 20.41 -2.51 -14.07
C TYR A 159 19.04 -2.34 -14.73
N LEU A 160 18.37 -3.46 -15.05
CA LEU A 160 17.02 -3.44 -15.62
C LEU A 160 16.01 -2.80 -14.68
N ARG A 161 16.03 -3.19 -13.40
CA ARG A 161 15.16 -2.61 -12.38
C ARG A 161 15.35 -1.10 -12.28
N GLU A 162 16.59 -0.65 -12.21
CA GLU A 162 16.94 0.77 -12.15
C GLU A 162 16.56 1.53 -13.42
N ALA A 163 16.77 0.93 -14.60
CA ALA A 163 16.38 1.53 -15.88
C ALA A 163 14.87 1.79 -15.94
N ILE A 164 14.05 0.81 -15.48
CA ILE A 164 12.60 0.95 -15.45
C ILE A 164 12.19 2.04 -14.46
N LEU A 165 12.74 2.05 -13.25
CA LEU A 165 12.40 3.06 -12.22
C LEU A 165 12.78 4.46 -12.69
N SER A 166 13.99 4.64 -13.22
CA SER A 166 14.43 5.94 -13.76
C SER A 166 13.56 6.43 -14.92
N SER A 167 13.11 5.52 -15.78
CA SER A 167 12.21 5.88 -16.91
C SER A 167 10.80 6.25 -16.46
N ILE A 168 10.34 5.75 -15.31
CA ILE A 168 9.04 6.14 -14.71
C ILE A 168 9.17 7.53 -14.09
N GLU A 169 10.30 7.83 -13.44
CA GLU A 169 10.56 9.14 -12.83
C GLU A 169 10.79 10.22 -13.89
N ASP A 170 11.52 9.87 -14.96
CA ASP A 170 11.86 10.76 -16.05
C ASP A 170 11.64 10.07 -17.41
N PRO A 171 10.45 10.20 -18.02
CA PRO A 171 10.12 9.62 -19.32
C PRO A 171 11.01 10.09 -20.49
N GLU A 172 11.67 11.25 -20.38
CA GLU A 172 12.58 11.75 -21.42
C GLU A 172 13.80 10.82 -21.62
N LEU A 173 14.15 10.02 -20.61
CA LEU A 173 15.22 9.02 -20.72
C LEU A 173 14.94 7.96 -21.79
N LEU A 174 13.67 7.72 -22.13
CA LEU A 174 13.26 6.78 -23.18
C LEU A 174 13.43 7.34 -24.61
N GLU A 175 13.59 8.65 -24.77
CA GLU A 175 13.82 9.25 -26.08
C GLU A 175 15.14 8.77 -26.73
N SER A 176 16.12 8.39 -25.89
CA SER A 176 17.35 7.77 -26.36
C SER A 176 17.95 6.83 -25.31
N VAL A 177 17.58 5.56 -25.37
CA VAL A 177 18.04 4.53 -24.45
C VAL A 177 19.57 4.47 -24.32
N THR A 178 20.27 4.52 -25.43
CA THR A 178 21.76 4.43 -25.49
C THR A 178 22.46 5.71 -25.03
N LYS A 179 21.85 6.87 -25.26
CA LYS A 179 22.50 8.17 -24.98
C LYS A 179 22.06 8.77 -23.66
N LEU A 180 20.87 8.43 -23.13
CA LEU A 180 20.29 8.98 -21.91
C LEU A 180 20.15 7.92 -20.82
N LEU A 181 19.40 6.84 -21.08
CA LEU A 181 19.05 5.86 -20.06
C LEU A 181 20.27 5.04 -19.60
N TYR A 182 21.02 4.42 -20.51
CA TYR A 182 22.18 3.60 -20.11
C TYR A 182 23.28 4.39 -19.40
N PRO A 183 23.63 5.63 -19.79
CA PRO A 183 24.55 6.46 -19.03
C PRO A 183 24.03 6.82 -17.62
N THR A 184 22.73 7.08 -17.48
CA THR A 184 22.10 7.37 -16.19
C THR A 184 22.21 6.17 -15.25
N VAL A 185 21.85 4.97 -15.72
CA VAL A 185 22.00 3.73 -14.95
C VAL A 185 23.48 3.44 -14.65
N ALA A 186 24.37 3.60 -15.64
CA ALA A 186 25.79 3.36 -15.46
C ALA A 186 26.42 4.24 -14.37
N LYS A 187 26.02 5.51 -14.30
CA LYS A 187 26.46 6.44 -13.26
C LYS A 187 26.03 5.99 -11.86
N ARG A 188 24.81 5.46 -11.71
CA ARG A 188 24.26 5.03 -10.41
C ARG A 188 24.95 3.78 -9.86
N PHE A 189 25.47 2.92 -10.74
CA PHE A 189 26.18 1.68 -10.38
C PHE A 189 27.70 1.76 -10.56
N ASP A 190 28.27 2.94 -10.74
CA ASP A 190 29.70 3.16 -10.98
C ASP A 190 30.28 2.22 -12.04
N THR A 191 29.62 2.20 -13.22
CA THR A 191 29.96 1.33 -14.34
C THR A 191 29.91 2.09 -15.68
N THR A 192 30.06 1.38 -16.80
CA THR A 192 30.01 1.98 -18.13
C THR A 192 28.69 1.65 -18.83
N SER A 193 28.20 2.56 -19.69
CA SER A 193 26.99 2.36 -20.50
C SER A 193 27.06 1.06 -21.33
N SER A 194 28.22 0.71 -21.89
CA SER A 194 28.41 -0.53 -22.65
C SER A 194 28.28 -1.80 -21.78
N ARG A 195 28.59 -1.72 -20.49
CA ARG A 195 28.35 -2.84 -19.55
C ARG A 195 26.90 -2.96 -19.17
N VAL A 196 26.20 -1.84 -19.04
CA VAL A 196 24.75 -1.84 -18.80
C VAL A 196 24.03 -2.44 -20.00
N GLU A 197 24.32 -1.96 -21.21
CA GLU A 197 23.75 -2.45 -22.46
C GLU A 197 23.91 -3.97 -22.66
N ARG A 198 25.09 -4.52 -22.34
CA ARG A 198 25.34 -5.97 -22.50
C ARG A 198 24.68 -6.83 -21.41
N ALA A 199 24.27 -6.24 -20.30
CA ALA A 199 23.75 -6.96 -19.15
C ALA A 199 22.22 -6.95 -19.08
N ILE A 200 21.57 -5.99 -19.76
CA ILE A 200 20.10 -5.93 -19.94
C ILE A 200 19.74 -6.65 -21.24
#